data_ca510fa04ea174c5dea685000581792a
#
_entry.id   ca510fa04ea174c5dea685000581792a
#
_cell.length_a   1.000
_cell.length_b   1.000
_cell.length_c   1.000
_cell.angle_alpha   90.00
_cell.angle_beta   90.00
_cell.angle_gamma   90.00
#
_symmetry.space_group_name_H-M   'P 1'
#
loop_
_entity.id
_entity.type
_entity.pdbx_description
1 polymer ?
#
loop_
_entity_poly.entity_id
_entity_poly.type
_entity_poly.pdbx_seq_one_letter_code
_entity_poly.pdbx_strand_id
1 'polypeptide(L)'
;MKKHLKLLLCLLTLACCLCVSVQAEEAEPAWAAAGEMRIETVDEIDISEAQRLAEAQNAQAPVSEENWEAAKRVLKQGMQEMRTEIDISRYGIPKASLMKLYLEVAYNSPELFYVRTGYSCSFNSSSADQNVYRVSPMYTLDGIDIVYQLTDENKQKIRQQQAILEQKLTEIMQEVRSDWSDLTKIMYLHDYLAVHCEYDHSFKFYDAYRMLIDGTSVCQGYTLAYRLLLDRAGVTSSWVSSDTLDHIWSLVRIDGSWYHVDVTWDDLDWFGKTGRTYFCISDEKMRSDELQHLDEDDWVYGVDMGEANKKYDDYYWSDLESPLAVVGENLYYLNGKQIMQTRDPEYPGTVKKTIDEVWYIWGSNGYYGDCYSGLSSYNGKLVYNTPDKIYSYDPMTGREQVLYTRTS
;
A
#
# COMPACT_ATOMS: atom_id res chain seq x y z
N MET A 1 -56.75 39.47 32.76
CA MET A 1 -55.98 38.97 31.61
C MET A 1 -54.70 38.18 31.93
N LYS A 2 -54.18 38.09 33.16
CA LYS A 2 -52.95 37.39 33.53
C LYS A 2 -53.15 35.97 34.09
N LYS A 3 -54.37 35.50 34.36
CA LYS A 3 -54.66 34.17 34.90
C LYS A 3 -54.96 33.11 33.82
N HIS A 4 -55.41 33.48 32.65
CA HIS A 4 -55.70 32.57 31.57
C HIS A 4 -54.48 32.18 30.71
N LEU A 5 -53.40 32.99 30.78
CA LEU A 5 -52.16 32.70 30.03
C LEU A 5 -51.28 31.58 30.68
N LYS A 6 -51.43 31.44 32.04
CA LYS A 6 -50.71 30.35 32.75
C LYS A 6 -51.32 28.97 32.58
N LEU A 7 -52.63 28.88 32.28
CA LEU A 7 -53.31 27.59 32.04
C LEU A 7 -53.09 27.07 30.65
N LEU A 8 -52.87 27.97 29.67
CA LEU A 8 -52.55 27.56 28.31
C LEU A 8 -51.11 27.08 28.14
N LEU A 9 -50.17 27.58 28.95
CA LEU A 9 -48.78 27.12 28.96
C LEU A 9 -48.60 25.74 29.62
N CYS A 10 -49.43 25.41 30.65
CA CYS A 10 -49.41 24.08 31.26
C CYS A 10 -50.06 22.99 30.39
N LEU A 11 -50.98 23.31 29.53
CA LEU A 11 -51.59 22.34 28.60
C LEU A 11 -50.70 22.05 27.39
N LEU A 12 -49.83 22.98 26.95
CA LEU A 12 -48.85 22.77 25.89
C LEU A 12 -47.63 21.95 26.38
N THR A 13 -47.30 22.01 27.67
CA THR A 13 -46.19 21.19 28.25
C THR A 13 -46.66 19.74 28.56
N LEU A 14 -47.95 19.48 28.75
CA LEU A 14 -48.47 18.12 28.94
C LEU A 14 -48.70 17.39 27.62
N ALA A 15 -48.89 18.12 26.51
CA ALA A 15 -49.00 17.50 25.16
C ALA A 15 -47.67 17.09 24.54
N CYS A 16 -46.54 17.65 25.03
CA CYS A 16 -45.19 17.23 24.59
C CYS A 16 -44.60 16.04 25.36
N CYS A 17 -45.23 15.57 26.45
CA CYS A 17 -44.79 14.41 27.21
C CYS A 17 -45.50 13.10 26.85
N LEU A 18 -46.34 13.12 25.79
CA LEU A 18 -46.88 11.93 25.16
C LEU A 18 -46.18 11.70 23.81
N CYS A 19 -44.88 12.00 23.67
CA CYS A 19 -44.05 11.25 22.76
C CYS A 19 -43.99 9.84 23.29
N VAL A 20 -44.87 9.02 22.82
CA VAL A 20 -44.75 7.56 22.84
C VAL A 20 -43.31 7.30 22.38
N SER A 21 -42.47 6.85 23.29
CA SER A 21 -41.29 6.08 22.93
C SER A 21 -41.83 4.87 22.20
N VAL A 22 -41.97 4.94 20.90
CA VAL A 22 -41.85 3.78 20.05
C VAL A 22 -40.41 3.36 20.30
N GLN A 23 -40.21 2.51 21.32
CA GLN A 23 -39.10 1.60 21.29
C GLN A 23 -39.26 0.94 19.93
N ALA A 24 -38.41 1.31 18.98
CA ALA A 24 -38.13 0.41 17.89
C ALA A 24 -37.77 -0.89 18.60
N GLU A 25 -38.67 -1.84 18.55
CA GLU A 25 -38.39 -3.21 18.86
C GLU A 25 -37.16 -3.50 17.99
N GLU A 26 -35.96 -3.50 18.60
CA GLU A 26 -34.77 -3.97 17.93
C GLU A 26 -35.15 -5.36 17.48
N ALA A 27 -35.39 -5.52 16.16
CA ALA A 27 -35.66 -6.80 15.58
C ALA A 27 -34.60 -7.75 16.11
N GLU A 28 -35.01 -8.81 16.77
CA GLU A 28 -34.08 -9.81 17.27
C GLU A 28 -33.08 -10.10 16.15
N PRO A 29 -31.79 -10.04 16.42
CA PRO A 29 -30.79 -10.21 15.37
C PRO A 29 -31.04 -11.59 14.73
N ALA A 30 -30.94 -11.66 13.41
CA ALA A 30 -31.26 -12.84 12.60
C ALA A 30 -30.61 -14.15 13.11
N TRP A 31 -29.55 -14.05 13.93
CA TRP A 31 -28.89 -15.19 14.56
C TRP A 31 -29.66 -15.80 15.72
N ALA A 32 -30.60 -15.09 16.36
CA ALA A 32 -31.39 -15.64 17.49
C ALA A 32 -32.34 -16.76 17.07
N ALA A 33 -32.70 -16.84 15.78
CA ALA A 33 -33.53 -17.89 15.19
C ALA A 33 -32.71 -19.02 14.53
N ALA A 34 -31.40 -18.93 14.56
CA ALA A 34 -30.51 -19.81 13.81
C ALA A 34 -30.08 -21.03 14.63
N GLY A 35 -30.02 -22.19 13.98
CA GLY A 35 -29.55 -23.45 14.54
C GLY A 35 -28.13 -23.36 15.19
N GLU A 36 -27.44 -24.49 15.26
CA GLU A 36 -26.15 -24.60 15.95
C GLU A 36 -25.12 -23.57 15.43
N MET A 37 -24.79 -22.58 16.28
CA MET A 37 -23.74 -21.58 15.97
C MET A 37 -22.35 -22.17 16.28
N ARG A 38 -21.41 -22.01 15.34
CA ARG A 38 -20.00 -22.41 15.51
C ARG A 38 -19.10 -21.22 15.40
N ILE A 39 -17.95 -21.32 16.06
CA ILE A 39 -16.85 -20.37 15.97
C ILE A 39 -15.67 -21.06 15.30
N GLU A 40 -15.05 -20.39 14.37
CA GLU A 40 -13.82 -20.82 13.72
C GLU A 40 -12.78 -19.69 13.75
N THR A 41 -11.52 -20.06 13.87
CA THR A 41 -10.40 -19.13 13.87
C THR A 41 -9.49 -19.45 12.69
N VAL A 42 -9.12 -18.44 11.95
CA VAL A 42 -8.11 -18.44 10.88
C VAL A 42 -6.98 -17.56 11.36
N ASP A 43 -5.83 -18.16 11.67
CA ASP A 43 -4.69 -17.41 12.22
C ASP A 43 -4.00 -16.57 11.14
N GLU A 44 -3.93 -17.09 9.92
CA GLU A 44 -3.41 -16.43 8.74
C GLU A 44 -4.20 -16.89 7.50
N ILE A 45 -4.47 -15.97 6.57
CA ILE A 45 -5.23 -16.29 5.37
C ILE A 45 -4.26 -16.59 4.22
N ASP A 46 -4.41 -17.77 3.63
CA ASP A 46 -3.84 -18.12 2.33
C ASP A 46 -4.66 -17.46 1.22
N ILE A 47 -3.99 -16.68 0.37
CA ILE A 47 -4.63 -15.85 -0.66
C ILE A 47 -5.25 -16.72 -1.76
N SER A 48 -4.53 -17.73 -2.25
CA SER A 48 -5.03 -18.63 -3.30
C SER A 48 -6.15 -19.51 -2.82
N GLU A 49 -6.09 -20.01 -1.57
CA GLU A 49 -7.21 -20.74 -0.98
C GLU A 49 -8.44 -19.84 -0.84
N ALA A 50 -8.27 -18.59 -0.39
CA ALA A 50 -9.36 -17.63 -0.26
C ALA A 50 -10.06 -17.37 -1.61
N GLN A 51 -9.29 -17.20 -2.67
CA GLN A 51 -9.80 -17.01 -4.03
C GLN A 51 -10.57 -18.27 -4.51
N ARG A 52 -9.94 -19.44 -4.42
CA ARG A 52 -10.52 -20.73 -4.84
C ARG A 52 -11.84 -21.06 -4.12
N LEU A 53 -11.91 -20.85 -2.81
CA LEU A 53 -13.12 -21.11 -2.02
C LEU A 53 -14.24 -20.15 -2.39
N ALA A 54 -13.92 -18.86 -2.59
CA ALA A 54 -14.92 -17.87 -2.98
C ALA A 54 -15.47 -18.10 -4.39
N GLU A 55 -14.64 -18.50 -5.34
CA GLU A 55 -15.07 -18.84 -6.70
C GLU A 55 -15.99 -20.08 -6.72
N ALA A 56 -15.62 -21.13 -5.99
CA ALA A 56 -16.46 -22.33 -5.86
C ALA A 56 -17.82 -22.00 -5.21
N GLN A 57 -17.87 -21.10 -4.24
CA GLN A 57 -19.11 -20.65 -3.61
C GLN A 57 -19.95 -19.79 -4.55
N ASN A 58 -19.35 -18.84 -5.26
CA ASN A 58 -20.04 -17.97 -6.20
C ASN A 58 -20.67 -18.75 -7.37
N ALA A 59 -20.06 -19.85 -7.79
CA ALA A 59 -20.64 -20.74 -8.81
C ALA A 59 -21.93 -21.43 -8.35
N GLN A 60 -22.13 -21.60 -7.03
CA GLN A 60 -23.28 -22.24 -6.44
C GLN A 60 -24.36 -21.23 -5.99
N ALA A 61 -23.96 -20.20 -5.26
CA ALA A 61 -24.82 -19.17 -4.67
C ALA A 61 -24.06 -17.85 -4.56
N PRO A 62 -24.07 -16.99 -5.60
CA PRO A 62 -23.33 -15.73 -5.59
C PRO A 62 -23.92 -14.73 -4.59
N VAL A 63 -23.05 -14.05 -3.86
CA VAL A 63 -23.41 -12.88 -3.06
C VAL A 63 -23.65 -11.71 -4.01
N SER A 64 -24.71 -10.93 -3.76
CA SER A 64 -24.93 -9.72 -4.59
C SER A 64 -23.80 -8.72 -4.37
N GLU A 65 -23.43 -7.99 -5.44
CA GLU A 65 -22.42 -6.92 -5.39
C GLU A 65 -22.74 -5.88 -4.30
N GLU A 66 -24.01 -5.50 -4.15
CA GLU A 66 -24.45 -4.57 -3.12
C GLU A 66 -24.13 -5.06 -1.72
N ASN A 67 -24.44 -6.34 -1.42
CA ASN A 67 -24.18 -6.95 -0.10
C ASN A 67 -22.67 -7.12 0.14
N TRP A 68 -21.92 -7.50 -0.90
CA TRP A 68 -20.46 -7.63 -0.83
C TRP A 68 -19.79 -6.30 -0.45
N GLU A 69 -20.09 -5.26 -1.19
CA GLU A 69 -19.54 -3.92 -0.93
C GLU A 69 -20.04 -3.32 0.40
N ALA A 70 -21.27 -3.63 0.81
CA ALA A 70 -21.78 -3.21 2.11
C ALA A 70 -21.07 -3.91 3.27
N ALA A 71 -20.82 -5.22 3.15
CA ALA A 71 -20.05 -5.98 4.13
C ALA A 71 -18.61 -5.49 4.26
N LYS A 72 -17.94 -5.21 3.13
CA LYS A 72 -16.60 -4.59 3.11
C LYS A 72 -16.56 -3.27 3.89
N ARG A 73 -17.52 -2.37 3.62
CA ARG A 73 -17.59 -1.08 4.34
C ARG A 73 -17.75 -1.25 5.84
N VAL A 74 -18.61 -2.19 6.26
CA VAL A 74 -18.85 -2.44 7.69
C VAL A 74 -17.66 -3.09 8.37
N LEU A 75 -16.97 -4.03 7.70
CA LEU A 75 -15.72 -4.61 8.20
C LEU A 75 -14.64 -3.54 8.32
N LYS A 76 -14.40 -2.73 7.28
CA LYS A 76 -13.42 -1.65 7.31
C LYS A 76 -13.71 -0.67 8.45
N GLN A 77 -14.95 -0.22 8.58
CA GLN A 77 -15.35 0.70 9.65
C GLN A 77 -15.12 0.08 11.04
N GLY A 78 -15.51 -1.19 11.23
CA GLY A 78 -15.30 -1.88 12.50
C GLY A 78 -13.83 -2.03 12.88
N MET A 79 -12.96 -2.31 11.88
CA MET A 79 -11.51 -2.35 12.06
C MET A 79 -10.94 -0.96 12.41
N GLN A 80 -11.38 0.11 11.73
CA GLN A 80 -10.98 1.49 12.03
C GLN A 80 -11.39 1.94 13.44
N GLU A 81 -12.57 1.51 13.89
CA GLU A 81 -13.07 1.76 15.24
C GLU A 81 -12.45 0.80 16.27
N MET A 82 -11.61 -0.13 15.84
CA MET A 82 -10.98 -1.13 16.70
C MET A 82 -12.01 -1.94 17.49
N ARG A 83 -13.06 -2.42 16.81
CA ARG A 83 -14.07 -3.29 17.40
C ARG A 83 -13.55 -4.70 17.55
N THR A 84 -13.88 -5.36 18.64
CA THR A 84 -13.54 -6.78 18.88
C THR A 84 -14.47 -7.74 18.15
N GLU A 85 -15.69 -7.31 17.86
CA GLU A 85 -16.67 -8.04 17.05
C GLU A 85 -17.36 -7.09 16.07
N ILE A 86 -17.56 -7.55 14.84
CA ILE A 86 -18.22 -6.82 13.76
C ILE A 86 -19.36 -7.69 13.22
N ASP A 87 -20.60 -7.22 13.34
CA ASP A 87 -21.79 -7.92 12.84
C ASP A 87 -21.94 -7.68 11.35
N ILE A 88 -21.94 -8.79 10.58
CA ILE A 88 -22.19 -8.81 9.12
C ILE A 88 -23.36 -9.73 8.74
N SER A 89 -24.14 -10.17 9.73
CA SER A 89 -25.20 -11.19 9.57
C SER A 89 -26.24 -10.87 8.49
N ARG A 90 -26.55 -9.57 8.30
CA ARG A 90 -27.57 -9.12 7.34
C ARG A 90 -27.14 -9.17 5.88
N TYR A 91 -25.85 -9.40 5.60
CA TYR A 91 -25.34 -9.38 4.24
C TYR A 91 -25.27 -10.75 3.58
N GLY A 92 -25.51 -11.81 4.35
CA GLY A 92 -25.54 -13.19 3.83
C GLY A 92 -24.21 -13.63 3.23
N ILE A 93 -23.09 -13.28 3.89
CA ILE A 93 -21.75 -13.68 3.45
C ILE A 93 -21.52 -15.16 3.82
N PRO A 94 -21.34 -16.06 2.84
CA PRO A 94 -20.97 -17.44 3.12
C PRO A 94 -19.59 -17.55 3.75
N LYS A 95 -19.41 -18.52 4.65
CA LYS A 95 -18.13 -18.77 5.30
C LYS A 95 -16.99 -18.97 4.28
N ALA A 96 -17.26 -19.72 3.20
CA ALA A 96 -16.28 -19.97 2.14
C ALA A 96 -15.80 -18.70 1.40
N SER A 97 -16.58 -17.61 1.45
CA SER A 97 -16.22 -16.34 0.83
C SER A 97 -15.61 -15.33 1.81
N LEU A 98 -15.61 -15.64 3.12
CA LEU A 98 -15.19 -14.68 4.14
C LEU A 98 -13.71 -14.34 4.06
N MET A 99 -12.83 -15.32 3.79
CA MET A 99 -11.39 -15.08 3.64
C MET A 99 -11.12 -14.04 2.56
N LYS A 100 -11.71 -14.20 1.38
CA LYS A 100 -11.57 -13.22 0.28
C LYS A 100 -12.09 -11.84 0.66
N LEU A 101 -13.30 -11.78 1.26
CA LEU A 101 -13.87 -10.51 1.73
C LEU A 101 -12.93 -9.80 2.71
N TYR A 102 -12.35 -10.54 3.66
CA TYR A 102 -11.45 -10.00 4.67
C TYR A 102 -10.14 -9.50 4.05
N LEU A 103 -9.53 -10.28 3.15
CA LEU A 103 -8.33 -9.88 2.40
C LEU A 103 -8.54 -8.63 1.56
N GLU A 104 -9.68 -8.55 0.85
CA GLU A 104 -10.01 -7.33 0.08
C GLU A 104 -10.09 -6.10 0.97
N VAL A 105 -10.58 -6.22 2.22
CA VAL A 105 -10.56 -5.09 3.16
C VAL A 105 -9.14 -4.80 3.66
N ALA A 106 -8.40 -5.81 4.08
CA ALA A 106 -7.06 -5.65 4.66
C ALA A 106 -6.07 -5.08 3.64
N TYR A 107 -5.97 -5.68 2.45
CA TYR A 107 -5.04 -5.24 1.42
C TYR A 107 -5.44 -3.94 0.73
N ASN A 108 -6.74 -3.60 0.68
CA ASN A 108 -7.19 -2.31 0.15
C ASN A 108 -7.30 -1.21 1.22
N SER A 109 -6.78 -1.46 2.42
CA SER A 109 -6.76 -0.51 3.52
C SER A 109 -5.40 -0.55 4.24
N PRO A 110 -4.29 -0.22 3.55
CA PRO A 110 -2.94 -0.33 4.12
C PRO A 110 -2.72 0.59 5.35
N GLU A 111 -3.60 1.55 5.56
CA GLU A 111 -3.65 2.37 6.78
C GLU A 111 -4.07 1.56 8.02
N LEU A 112 -4.64 0.36 7.85
CA LEU A 112 -5.00 -0.56 8.94
C LEU A 112 -3.85 -1.49 9.32
N PHE A 113 -2.62 -0.99 9.35
CA PHE A 113 -1.39 -1.75 9.64
C PHE A 113 -1.44 -2.55 10.95
N TYR A 114 -2.33 -2.19 11.87
CA TYR A 114 -2.56 -2.86 13.15
C TYR A 114 -3.58 -4.01 13.09
N VAL A 115 -4.11 -4.32 11.90
CA VAL A 115 -5.02 -5.44 11.66
C VAL A 115 -4.25 -6.55 10.94
N ARG A 116 -4.23 -7.75 11.53
CA ARG A 116 -3.61 -8.94 10.94
C ARG A 116 -4.51 -9.53 9.85
N THR A 117 -3.95 -10.35 8.99
CA THR A 117 -4.70 -11.12 7.98
C THR A 117 -5.44 -12.33 8.55
N GLY A 118 -5.45 -12.49 9.88
CA GLY A 118 -6.22 -13.51 10.60
C GLY A 118 -7.47 -12.95 11.26
N TYR A 119 -8.43 -13.83 11.54
CA TYR A 119 -9.69 -13.50 12.21
C TYR A 119 -10.32 -14.71 12.92
N SER A 120 -11.27 -14.47 13.82
CA SER A 120 -12.26 -15.47 14.21
C SER A 120 -13.63 -15.08 13.66
N CYS A 121 -14.46 -16.05 13.34
CA CYS A 121 -15.82 -15.78 12.89
C CYS A 121 -16.84 -16.73 13.54
N SER A 122 -18.09 -16.27 13.73
CA SER A 122 -19.23 -17.08 14.08
C SER A 122 -20.16 -17.26 12.87
N PHE A 123 -20.63 -18.48 12.64
CA PHE A 123 -21.46 -18.82 11.50
C PHE A 123 -22.51 -19.90 11.85
N ASN A 124 -23.56 -20.01 11.02
CA ASN A 124 -24.58 -21.02 11.18
C ASN A 124 -24.15 -22.32 10.51
N SER A 125 -23.83 -23.35 11.30
CA SER A 125 -23.42 -24.65 10.79
C SER A 125 -24.60 -25.51 10.22
N SER A 126 -25.83 -25.11 10.47
CA SER A 126 -27.03 -25.85 10.03
C SER A 126 -27.55 -25.38 8.66
N SER A 127 -27.07 -24.22 8.14
CA SER A 127 -27.42 -23.74 6.81
C SER A 127 -26.48 -24.30 5.75
N ALA A 128 -27.01 -24.54 4.54
CA ALA A 128 -26.20 -25.00 3.40
C ALA A 128 -25.04 -24.05 3.10
N ASP A 129 -25.28 -22.73 3.21
CA ASP A 129 -24.32 -21.69 2.87
C ASP A 129 -23.40 -21.28 4.06
N GLN A 130 -23.70 -21.78 5.28
CA GLN A 130 -22.95 -21.47 6.50
C GLN A 130 -22.69 -19.96 6.65
N ASN A 131 -23.75 -19.13 6.53
CA ASN A 131 -23.63 -17.68 6.57
C ASN A 131 -22.95 -17.19 7.84
N VAL A 132 -22.03 -16.24 7.67
CA VAL A 132 -21.28 -15.61 8.77
C VAL A 132 -22.14 -14.53 9.44
N TYR A 133 -22.14 -14.53 10.77
CA TYR A 133 -22.83 -13.53 11.56
C TYR A 133 -21.89 -12.46 12.09
N ARG A 134 -20.75 -12.86 12.64
CA ARG A 134 -19.78 -11.94 13.25
C ARG A 134 -18.38 -12.30 12.84
N VAL A 135 -17.55 -11.26 12.70
CA VAL A 135 -16.12 -11.36 12.45
C VAL A 135 -15.39 -10.63 13.58
N SER A 136 -14.40 -11.29 14.16
CA SER A 136 -13.52 -10.73 15.18
C SER A 136 -12.12 -10.59 14.57
N PRO A 137 -11.71 -9.38 14.16
CA PRO A 137 -10.38 -9.15 13.61
C PRO A 137 -9.29 -9.41 14.64
N MET A 138 -8.14 -9.88 14.19
CA MET A 138 -6.93 -9.96 15.00
C MET A 138 -6.15 -8.66 14.88
N TYR A 139 -5.74 -8.11 16.03
CA TYR A 139 -5.01 -6.86 16.12
C TYR A 139 -3.57 -7.08 16.59
N THR A 140 -2.67 -6.17 16.24
CA THR A 140 -1.28 -6.15 16.66
C THR A 140 -0.86 -4.75 17.10
N LEU A 141 0.19 -4.66 17.94
CA LEU A 141 0.82 -3.39 18.33
C LEU A 141 2.22 -3.23 17.74
N ASP A 142 2.83 -4.32 17.35
CA ASP A 142 4.21 -4.39 16.89
C ASP A 142 4.38 -5.06 15.52
N GLY A 143 3.24 -5.40 14.87
CA GLY A 143 3.23 -6.11 13.60
C GLY A 143 3.52 -7.63 13.73
N ILE A 144 3.81 -8.13 14.94
CA ILE A 144 4.23 -9.51 15.18
C ILE A 144 3.20 -10.24 16.05
N ASP A 145 3.03 -9.78 17.29
CA ASP A 145 2.22 -10.46 18.29
C ASP A 145 0.73 -10.09 18.19
N ILE A 146 -0.14 -11.10 18.28
CA ILE A 146 -1.59 -10.90 18.30
C ILE A 146 -2.02 -10.41 19.67
N VAL A 147 -2.79 -9.31 19.68
CA VAL A 147 -3.44 -8.77 20.88
C VAL A 147 -4.83 -9.34 21.00
N TYR A 148 -5.01 -10.37 21.84
CA TYR A 148 -6.30 -11.03 22.05
C TYR A 148 -7.33 -10.16 22.80
N GLN A 149 -6.85 -9.18 23.58
CA GLN A 149 -7.72 -8.22 24.27
C GLN A 149 -7.29 -6.78 23.95
N LEU A 150 -8.09 -6.12 23.17
CA LEU A 150 -7.84 -4.74 22.75
C LEU A 150 -8.29 -3.75 23.85
N THR A 151 -7.43 -3.55 24.85
CA THR A 151 -7.66 -2.60 25.94
C THR A 151 -7.64 -1.15 25.47
N ASP A 152 -8.14 -0.21 26.28
CA ASP A 152 -8.06 1.21 25.96
C ASP A 152 -6.62 1.71 25.85
N GLU A 153 -5.68 1.14 26.62
CA GLU A 153 -4.25 1.41 26.49
C GLU A 153 -3.72 0.98 25.12
N ASN A 154 -4.08 -0.23 24.66
CA ASN A 154 -3.68 -0.73 23.35
C ASN A 154 -4.25 0.13 22.22
N LYS A 155 -5.52 0.53 22.31
CA LYS A 155 -6.15 1.45 21.36
C LYS A 155 -5.45 2.81 21.32
N GLN A 156 -4.99 3.31 22.48
CA GLN A 156 -4.24 4.55 22.56
C GLN A 156 -2.87 4.43 21.88
N LYS A 157 -2.15 3.31 22.05
CA LYS A 157 -0.89 3.05 21.37
C LYS A 157 -1.08 3.02 19.85
N ILE A 158 -2.09 2.31 19.36
CA ILE A 158 -2.42 2.28 17.92
C ILE A 158 -2.69 3.70 17.40
N ARG A 159 -3.47 4.52 18.10
CA ARG A 159 -3.72 5.92 17.69
C ARG A 159 -2.46 6.77 17.64
N GLN A 160 -1.52 6.55 18.56
CA GLN A 160 -0.21 7.22 18.51
C GLN A 160 0.59 6.79 17.27
N GLN A 161 0.61 5.51 16.97
CA GLN A 161 1.26 4.98 15.75
C GLN A 161 0.59 5.53 14.47
N GLN A 162 -0.73 5.61 14.43
CA GLN A 162 -1.46 6.24 13.32
C GLN A 162 -1.05 7.71 13.14
N ALA A 163 -0.90 8.46 14.23
CA ALA A 163 -0.46 9.86 14.16
C ALA A 163 0.98 9.99 13.64
N ILE A 164 1.88 9.09 14.04
CA ILE A 164 3.27 9.03 13.55
C ILE A 164 3.29 8.72 12.04
N LEU A 165 2.52 7.72 11.61
CA LEU A 165 2.39 7.37 10.19
C LEU A 165 1.85 8.53 9.36
N GLU A 166 0.81 9.22 9.85
CA GLU A 166 0.21 10.37 9.16
C GLU A 166 1.20 11.53 9.03
N GLN A 167 2.01 11.79 10.06
CA GLN A 167 3.09 12.78 9.97
C GLN A 167 4.11 12.39 8.89
N LYS A 168 4.55 11.13 8.88
CA LYS A 168 5.52 10.62 7.89
C LYS A 168 4.97 10.72 6.46
N LEU A 169 3.70 10.34 6.26
CA LEU A 169 3.03 10.48 4.96
C LEU A 169 2.98 11.95 4.52
N THR A 170 2.67 12.85 5.43
CA THR A 170 2.65 14.30 5.16
C THR A 170 4.04 14.79 4.74
N GLU A 171 5.10 14.36 5.42
CA GLU A 171 6.49 14.71 5.08
C GLU A 171 6.87 14.23 3.67
N ILE A 172 6.57 12.98 3.33
CA ILE A 172 6.84 12.43 2.00
C ILE A 172 6.04 13.19 0.91
N MET A 173 4.77 13.45 1.17
CA MET A 173 3.89 14.12 0.20
C MET A 173 4.25 15.59 -0.04
N GLN A 174 5.04 16.25 0.82
CA GLN A 174 5.53 17.62 0.56
C GLN A 174 6.42 17.70 -0.68
N GLU A 175 7.09 16.61 -1.05
CA GLU A 175 7.95 16.53 -2.22
C GLU A 175 7.16 16.14 -3.49
N VAL A 176 5.95 15.60 -3.35
CA VAL A 176 5.09 15.14 -4.45
C VAL A 176 4.22 16.30 -4.93
N ARG A 177 4.40 16.73 -6.17
CA ARG A 177 3.65 17.86 -6.72
C ARG A 177 2.30 17.40 -7.30
N SER A 178 1.29 18.19 -7.08
CA SER A 178 -0.07 17.90 -7.57
C SER A 178 -0.20 17.97 -9.09
N ASP A 179 0.69 18.71 -9.75
CA ASP A 179 0.72 18.90 -11.22
C ASP A 179 1.60 17.87 -11.95
N TRP A 180 2.20 16.92 -11.25
CA TRP A 180 2.91 15.81 -11.88
C TRP A 180 1.96 14.84 -12.55
N SER A 181 2.41 14.23 -13.67
CA SER A 181 1.75 13.08 -14.28
C SER A 181 1.70 11.90 -13.30
N ASP A 182 0.73 11.00 -13.49
CA ASP A 182 0.67 9.79 -12.66
C ASP A 182 1.95 8.97 -12.77
N LEU A 183 2.54 8.86 -13.96
CA LEU A 183 3.83 8.20 -14.16
C LEU A 183 4.95 8.84 -13.32
N THR A 184 5.01 10.18 -13.24
CA THR A 184 6.01 10.87 -12.41
C THR A 184 5.83 10.56 -10.93
N LYS A 185 4.59 10.57 -10.43
CA LYS A 185 4.28 10.24 -9.04
C LYS A 185 4.62 8.79 -8.71
N ILE A 186 4.25 7.86 -9.61
CA ILE A 186 4.54 6.44 -9.52
C ILE A 186 6.05 6.21 -9.42
N MET A 187 6.85 6.79 -10.33
CA MET A 187 8.30 6.63 -10.35
C MET A 187 8.97 7.26 -9.12
N TYR A 188 8.56 8.46 -8.73
CA TYR A 188 9.13 9.14 -7.56
C TYR A 188 8.89 8.36 -6.26
N LEU A 189 7.66 7.85 -6.06
CA LEU A 189 7.31 7.11 -4.85
C LEU A 189 7.91 5.69 -4.84
N HIS A 190 8.08 5.07 -6.00
CA HIS A 190 8.86 3.84 -6.18
C HIS A 190 10.30 4.06 -5.72
N ASP A 191 10.99 5.05 -6.29
CA ASP A 191 12.37 5.38 -5.96
C ASP A 191 12.53 5.75 -4.48
N TYR A 192 11.53 6.46 -3.91
CA TYR A 192 11.55 6.79 -2.49
C TYR A 192 11.64 5.55 -1.62
N LEU A 193 10.81 4.54 -1.86
CA LEU A 193 10.83 3.29 -1.08
C LEU A 193 12.12 2.51 -1.30
N ALA A 194 12.52 2.29 -2.55
CA ALA A 194 13.74 1.54 -2.88
C ALA A 194 15.03 2.18 -2.36
N VAL A 195 15.03 3.50 -2.08
CA VAL A 195 16.22 4.20 -1.57
C VAL A 195 16.23 4.36 -0.04
N HIS A 196 15.04 4.40 0.59
CA HIS A 196 14.93 4.71 2.01
C HIS A 196 14.54 3.52 2.88
N CYS A 197 14.27 2.38 2.27
CA CYS A 197 13.85 1.18 2.97
C CYS A 197 14.74 0.00 2.57
N GLU A 198 14.75 -1.05 3.38
CA GLU A 198 15.56 -2.25 3.21
C GLU A 198 14.70 -3.50 3.41
N TYR A 199 14.99 -4.59 2.69
CA TYR A 199 14.25 -5.83 2.84
C TYR A 199 14.50 -6.49 4.21
N ASP A 200 13.43 -6.93 4.89
CA ASP A 200 13.52 -7.64 6.16
C ASP A 200 13.87 -9.13 5.98
N HIS A 201 15.15 -9.47 5.92
CA HIS A 201 15.62 -10.84 5.85
C HIS A 201 15.33 -11.68 7.12
N SER A 202 14.76 -11.08 8.16
CA SER A 202 14.30 -11.81 9.36
C SER A 202 12.86 -12.29 9.24
N PHE A 203 12.14 -11.87 8.18
CA PHE A 203 10.75 -12.21 7.88
C PHE A 203 9.78 -11.95 9.04
N LYS A 204 9.89 -10.78 9.67
CA LYS A 204 9.06 -10.41 10.83
C LYS A 204 8.02 -9.35 10.53
N PHE A 205 8.33 -8.45 9.61
CA PHE A 205 7.53 -7.26 9.38
C PHE A 205 6.82 -7.33 8.02
N TYR A 206 5.49 -7.16 8.03
CA TYR A 206 4.62 -7.38 6.87
C TYR A 206 3.70 -6.18 6.57
N ASP A 207 3.89 -5.05 7.23
CA ASP A 207 2.95 -3.94 7.17
C ASP A 207 3.58 -2.61 6.70
N ALA A 208 2.70 -1.69 6.24
CA ALA A 208 3.12 -0.38 5.73
C ALA A 208 3.73 0.53 6.81
N TYR A 209 3.35 0.39 8.08
CA TYR A 209 3.89 1.19 9.17
C TYR A 209 5.37 0.88 9.38
N ARG A 210 5.71 -0.41 9.50
CA ARG A 210 7.10 -0.86 9.65
C ARG A 210 7.97 -0.42 8.48
N MET A 211 7.42 -0.54 7.26
CA MET A 211 8.11 -0.09 6.06
C MET A 211 8.41 1.41 6.07
N LEU A 212 7.43 2.25 6.40
CA LEU A 212 7.58 3.71 6.31
C LEU A 212 8.24 4.34 7.54
N ILE A 213 8.12 3.74 8.73
CA ILE A 213 8.65 4.31 9.99
C ILE A 213 9.96 3.67 10.39
N ASP A 214 10.04 2.34 10.36
CA ASP A 214 11.25 1.61 10.73
C ASP A 214 12.19 1.40 9.54
N GLY A 215 11.70 1.62 8.31
CA GLY A 215 12.46 1.50 7.07
C GLY A 215 12.71 0.06 6.65
N THR A 216 11.94 -0.92 7.14
CA THR A 216 12.15 -2.33 6.78
C THR A 216 10.86 -3.13 6.82
N SER A 217 10.68 -4.00 5.85
CA SER A 217 9.61 -5.01 5.79
C SER A 217 9.90 -6.03 4.68
N VAL A 218 9.07 -7.09 4.58
CA VAL A 218 9.09 -8.00 3.42
C VAL A 218 8.26 -7.43 2.27
N CYS A 219 8.13 -8.18 1.16
CA CYS A 219 7.39 -7.79 -0.05
C CYS A 219 5.98 -7.22 0.24
N GLN A 220 5.25 -7.80 1.19
CA GLN A 220 3.93 -7.30 1.58
C GLN A 220 3.99 -5.88 2.13
N GLY A 221 4.98 -5.55 2.97
CA GLY A 221 5.13 -4.19 3.48
C GLY A 221 5.54 -3.19 2.41
N TYR A 222 6.40 -3.57 1.45
CA TYR A 222 6.71 -2.77 0.26
C TYR A 222 5.43 -2.47 -0.53
N THR A 223 4.65 -3.50 -0.86
CA THR A 223 3.41 -3.37 -1.61
C THR A 223 2.40 -2.48 -0.89
N LEU A 224 2.15 -2.71 0.40
CA LEU A 224 1.18 -1.93 1.17
C LEU A 224 1.63 -0.48 1.38
N ALA A 225 2.92 -0.24 1.65
CA ALA A 225 3.48 1.10 1.80
C ALA A 225 3.41 1.88 0.48
N TYR A 226 3.80 1.25 -0.63
CA TYR A 226 3.75 1.87 -1.95
C TYR A 226 2.31 2.26 -2.33
N ARG A 227 1.36 1.36 -2.14
CA ARG A 227 -0.05 1.64 -2.40
C ARG A 227 -0.63 2.74 -1.51
N LEU A 228 -0.21 2.79 -0.23
CA LEU A 228 -0.60 3.87 0.67
C LEU A 228 -0.09 5.24 0.17
N LEU A 229 1.15 5.30 -0.29
CA LEU A 229 1.74 6.51 -0.87
C LEU A 229 1.05 6.91 -2.18
N LEU A 230 0.76 5.95 -3.06
CA LEU A 230 0.04 6.18 -4.32
C LEU A 230 -1.38 6.69 -4.09
N ASP A 231 -2.11 6.12 -3.13
CA ASP A 231 -3.44 6.59 -2.75
C ASP A 231 -3.41 8.05 -2.30
N ARG A 232 -2.42 8.43 -1.47
CA ARG A 232 -2.21 9.83 -1.05
C ARG A 232 -1.85 10.76 -2.20
N ALA A 233 -1.17 10.25 -3.23
CA ALA A 233 -0.84 11.00 -4.45
C ALA A 233 -2.01 11.05 -5.45
N GLY A 234 -3.13 10.36 -5.18
CA GLY A 234 -4.30 10.27 -6.06
C GLY A 234 -4.11 9.33 -7.25
N VAL A 235 -3.21 8.36 -7.15
CA VAL A 235 -2.92 7.35 -8.18
C VAL A 235 -3.66 6.05 -7.85
N THR A 236 -4.38 5.51 -8.82
CA THR A 236 -5.06 4.21 -8.68
C THR A 236 -4.04 3.07 -8.68
N SER A 237 -4.11 2.21 -7.68
CA SER A 237 -3.23 1.03 -7.56
C SER A 237 -3.98 -0.20 -7.06
N SER A 238 -3.41 -1.38 -7.30
CA SER A 238 -3.87 -2.67 -6.78
C SER A 238 -2.65 -3.54 -6.46
N TRP A 239 -2.87 -4.84 -6.25
CA TRP A 239 -1.83 -5.81 -5.92
C TRP A 239 -2.00 -7.10 -6.73
N VAL A 240 -0.91 -7.85 -6.85
CA VAL A 240 -0.86 -9.22 -7.35
C VAL A 240 -0.08 -10.06 -6.36
N SER A 241 -0.50 -11.29 -6.14
CA SER A 241 0.26 -12.28 -5.37
C SER A 241 0.43 -13.57 -6.15
N SER A 242 1.48 -14.32 -5.81
CA SER A 242 1.76 -15.67 -6.28
C SER A 242 2.21 -16.52 -5.08
N ASP A 243 1.52 -17.64 -4.84
CA ASP A 243 1.88 -18.57 -3.77
C ASP A 243 3.17 -19.33 -4.12
N THR A 244 3.35 -19.68 -5.39
CA THR A 244 4.56 -20.39 -5.85
C THR A 244 5.82 -19.56 -5.65
N LEU A 245 5.71 -18.23 -5.82
CA LEU A 245 6.81 -17.30 -5.57
C LEU A 245 6.92 -16.89 -4.11
N ASP A 246 5.92 -17.19 -3.27
CA ASP A 246 5.77 -16.62 -1.91
C ASP A 246 5.97 -15.09 -1.96
N HIS A 247 5.27 -14.42 -2.88
CA HIS A 247 5.52 -13.02 -3.21
C HIS A 247 4.25 -12.24 -3.51
N ILE A 248 4.29 -10.93 -3.22
CA ILE A 248 3.24 -9.97 -3.54
C ILE A 248 3.87 -8.66 -4.01
N TRP A 249 3.27 -8.06 -5.07
CA TRP A 249 3.73 -6.80 -5.65
C TRP A 249 2.56 -5.92 -6.09
N SER A 250 2.86 -4.76 -6.65
CA SER A 250 1.85 -3.75 -6.96
C SER A 250 1.45 -3.73 -8.42
N LEU A 251 0.21 -3.30 -8.65
CA LEU A 251 -0.30 -2.81 -9.92
C LEU A 251 -0.56 -1.33 -9.84
N VAL A 252 -0.25 -0.59 -10.88
CA VAL A 252 -0.52 0.84 -11.02
C VAL A 252 -1.32 1.11 -12.29
N ARG A 253 -2.17 2.15 -12.26
CA ARG A 253 -2.97 2.53 -13.42
C ARG A 253 -2.52 3.88 -13.98
N ILE A 254 -2.10 3.89 -15.25
CA ILE A 254 -1.66 5.08 -15.98
C ILE A 254 -2.53 5.20 -17.24
N ASP A 255 -3.18 6.34 -17.45
CA ASP A 255 -4.03 6.61 -18.62
C ASP A 255 -5.05 5.50 -18.92
N GLY A 256 -5.60 4.91 -17.85
CA GLY A 256 -6.60 3.84 -17.96
C GLY A 256 -6.05 2.44 -18.15
N SER A 257 -4.75 2.26 -18.35
CA SER A 257 -4.07 0.96 -18.50
C SER A 257 -3.35 0.55 -17.22
N TRP A 258 -3.31 -0.75 -16.93
CA TRP A 258 -2.60 -1.31 -15.80
C TRP A 258 -1.18 -1.72 -16.17
N TYR A 259 -0.27 -1.68 -15.18
CA TYR A 259 1.12 -2.08 -15.29
C TYR A 259 1.58 -2.70 -13.97
N HIS A 260 2.49 -3.68 -14.04
CA HIS A 260 3.17 -4.23 -12.86
C HIS A 260 4.26 -3.27 -12.37
N VAL A 261 4.40 -3.18 -11.05
CA VAL A 261 5.52 -2.52 -10.37
C VAL A 261 5.92 -3.36 -9.17
N ASP A 262 7.14 -3.86 -9.16
CA ASP A 262 7.68 -4.59 -8.03
C ASP A 262 8.84 -3.84 -7.38
N VAL A 263 8.53 -3.01 -6.40
CA VAL A 263 9.51 -2.21 -5.66
C VAL A 263 10.48 -3.09 -4.89
N THR A 264 10.03 -4.27 -4.43
CA THR A 264 10.88 -5.21 -3.68
C THR A 264 12.05 -5.72 -4.51
N TRP A 265 11.79 -6.09 -5.77
CA TRP A 265 12.80 -6.61 -6.67
C TRP A 265 13.60 -5.51 -7.39
N ASP A 266 13.10 -4.28 -7.37
CA ASP A 266 13.82 -3.08 -7.84
C ASP A 266 14.66 -2.42 -6.73
N ASP A 267 14.56 -2.88 -5.47
CA ASP A 267 15.46 -2.50 -4.39
C ASP A 267 16.81 -3.23 -4.54
N LEU A 268 17.85 -2.47 -4.80
CA LEU A 268 19.18 -3.02 -5.12
C LEU A 268 20.08 -3.21 -3.88
N ASP A 269 19.58 -2.98 -2.66
CA ASP A 269 20.37 -2.97 -1.41
C ASP A 269 21.64 -2.07 -1.49
N TRP A 270 21.67 -1.13 -2.42
CA TRP A 270 22.79 -0.23 -2.65
C TRP A 270 22.39 1.19 -2.28
N PHE A 271 23.08 1.78 -1.33
CA PHE A 271 22.81 3.13 -0.85
C PHE A 271 22.63 4.15 -1.99
N GLY A 272 21.41 4.69 -2.08
CA GLY A 272 21.04 5.73 -3.02
C GLY A 272 20.87 5.29 -4.47
N LYS A 273 20.66 4.00 -4.72
CA LYS A 273 20.34 3.42 -6.04
C LYS A 273 19.03 2.65 -6.00
N THR A 274 18.38 2.54 -7.15
CA THR A 274 17.17 1.77 -7.36
C THR A 274 17.18 1.14 -8.74
N GLY A 275 16.71 -0.09 -8.89
CA GLY A 275 16.38 -0.69 -10.17
C GLY A 275 15.10 -0.11 -10.78
N ARG A 276 14.82 -0.45 -12.01
CA ARG A 276 13.52 -0.25 -12.68
C ARG A 276 13.26 -1.36 -13.69
N THR A 277 13.85 -2.50 -13.45
CA THR A 277 13.65 -3.70 -14.26
C THR A 277 12.20 -4.20 -14.15
N TYR A 278 11.61 -4.05 -12.98
CA TYR A 278 10.23 -4.45 -12.66
C TYR A 278 9.27 -3.27 -12.57
N PHE A 279 9.59 -2.16 -13.24
CA PHE A 279 8.84 -0.91 -13.15
C PHE A 279 7.97 -0.67 -14.38
N CYS A 280 6.65 -0.62 -14.19
CA CYS A 280 5.64 -0.33 -15.22
C CYS A 280 5.67 -1.29 -16.41
N ILE A 281 5.78 -2.59 -16.18
CA ILE A 281 5.86 -3.63 -17.21
C ILE A 281 4.57 -4.44 -17.36
N SER A 282 4.46 -5.15 -18.47
CA SER A 282 3.33 -6.02 -18.81
C SER A 282 3.40 -7.38 -18.13
N ASP A 283 2.27 -8.13 -18.15
CA ASP A 283 2.24 -9.55 -17.78
C ASP A 283 3.27 -10.37 -18.56
N GLU A 284 3.39 -10.17 -19.88
CA GLU A 284 4.33 -10.92 -20.72
C GLU A 284 5.79 -10.65 -20.32
N LYS A 285 6.15 -9.37 -20.05
CA LYS A 285 7.51 -9.03 -19.63
C LYS A 285 7.79 -9.56 -18.22
N MET A 286 6.84 -9.44 -17.30
CA MET A 286 6.97 -9.91 -15.91
C MET A 286 7.20 -11.43 -15.86
N ARG A 287 6.54 -12.21 -16.73
CA ARG A 287 6.65 -13.67 -16.85
C ARG A 287 7.83 -14.16 -17.69
N SER A 288 8.62 -13.26 -18.24
CA SER A 288 9.75 -13.66 -19.09
C SER A 288 10.79 -14.45 -18.31
N ASP A 289 11.52 -15.36 -18.98
CA ASP A 289 12.62 -16.13 -18.41
C ASP A 289 13.70 -15.22 -17.76
N GLU A 290 13.81 -13.98 -18.24
CA GLU A 290 14.73 -12.98 -17.74
C GLU A 290 14.33 -12.48 -16.35
N LEU A 291 13.02 -12.28 -16.09
CA LEU A 291 12.51 -11.66 -14.87
C LEU A 291 12.00 -12.67 -13.83
N GLN A 292 11.85 -13.94 -14.19
CA GLN A 292 11.59 -15.06 -13.29
C GLN A 292 10.28 -15.04 -12.45
N HIS A 293 9.30 -14.20 -12.78
CA HIS A 293 7.94 -14.32 -12.24
C HIS A 293 7.13 -15.32 -13.07
N LEU A 294 7.62 -16.56 -13.16
CA LEU A 294 7.29 -17.52 -14.23
C LEU A 294 5.93 -18.22 -14.08
N ASP A 295 5.42 -18.39 -12.85
CA ASP A 295 4.21 -19.19 -12.62
C ASP A 295 2.94 -18.35 -12.67
N GLU A 296 2.38 -18.21 -13.87
CA GLU A 296 1.18 -17.40 -14.12
C GLU A 296 -0.13 -18.03 -13.65
N ASP A 297 -0.17 -19.35 -13.50
CA ASP A 297 -1.40 -20.08 -13.19
C ASP A 297 -1.88 -19.83 -11.75
N ASP A 298 -1.03 -19.31 -10.87
CA ASP A 298 -1.35 -19.03 -9.47
C ASP A 298 -1.45 -17.53 -9.12
N TRP A 299 -1.31 -16.63 -10.11
CA TRP A 299 -1.43 -15.20 -9.83
C TRP A 299 -2.84 -14.81 -9.44
N VAL A 300 -2.97 -14.24 -8.23
CA VAL A 300 -4.21 -13.66 -7.72
C VAL A 300 -4.13 -12.14 -7.79
N TYR A 301 -5.07 -11.54 -8.49
CA TYR A 301 -5.15 -10.10 -8.69
C TYR A 301 -6.14 -9.46 -7.73
N GLY A 302 -5.75 -8.36 -7.10
CA GLY A 302 -6.63 -7.56 -6.24
C GLY A 302 -7.68 -6.75 -7.00
N VAL A 303 -7.68 -6.82 -8.33
CA VAL A 303 -8.61 -6.12 -9.24
C VAL A 303 -8.80 -6.92 -10.51
N ASP A 304 -10.01 -6.88 -11.07
CA ASP A 304 -10.25 -7.38 -12.44
C ASP A 304 -9.76 -6.33 -13.45
N MET A 305 -8.64 -6.60 -14.10
CA MET A 305 -7.96 -5.61 -14.96
C MET A 305 -7.79 -6.04 -16.42
N GLY A 306 -8.03 -7.32 -16.75
CA GLY A 306 -7.59 -7.90 -18.02
C GLY A 306 -6.07 -8.10 -18.04
N GLU A 307 -5.40 -7.67 -19.12
CA GLU A 307 -3.95 -7.78 -19.28
C GLU A 307 -3.25 -6.42 -19.00
N ALA A 308 -2.06 -6.46 -18.40
CA ALA A 308 -1.21 -5.29 -18.22
C ALA A 308 -0.60 -4.83 -19.56
N ASN A 309 -0.42 -3.52 -19.72
CA ASN A 309 -0.03 -2.88 -20.97
C ASN A 309 1.48 -2.96 -21.20
N LYS A 310 1.90 -3.17 -22.46
CA LYS A 310 3.29 -3.33 -22.90
C LYS A 310 4.03 -2.02 -23.20
N LYS A 311 3.39 -0.87 -23.05
CA LYS A 311 3.94 0.44 -23.47
C LYS A 311 5.35 0.68 -22.93
N TYR A 312 5.65 0.21 -21.75
CA TYR A 312 6.88 0.53 -21.02
C TYR A 312 7.83 -0.68 -20.83
N ASP A 313 7.59 -1.84 -21.46
CA ASP A 313 8.36 -3.08 -21.25
C ASP A 313 9.87 -2.91 -21.47
N ASP A 314 10.30 -2.17 -22.49
CA ASP A 314 11.71 -1.92 -22.80
C ASP A 314 11.99 -0.41 -22.86
N TYR A 315 11.48 0.31 -21.90
CA TYR A 315 11.62 1.77 -21.88
C TYR A 315 13.02 2.18 -21.41
N TYR A 316 13.46 3.39 -21.77
CA TYR A 316 14.84 3.87 -21.54
C TYR A 316 15.28 3.84 -20.07
N TRP A 317 14.34 3.83 -19.12
CA TRP A 317 14.67 3.80 -17.70
C TRP A 317 14.94 2.40 -17.14
N SER A 318 14.61 1.30 -17.86
CA SER A 318 14.75 -0.07 -17.34
C SER A 318 16.19 -0.41 -16.94
N ASP A 319 17.18 0.19 -17.62
CA ASP A 319 18.61 0.02 -17.32
C ASP A 319 19.19 1.09 -16.41
N LEU A 320 18.37 2.00 -15.86
CA LEU A 320 18.83 3.09 -15.01
C LEU A 320 18.74 2.76 -13.52
N GLU A 321 19.85 2.87 -12.80
CA GLU A 321 19.91 2.64 -11.35
C GLU A 321 19.87 3.96 -10.53
N SER A 322 19.44 5.04 -11.11
CA SER A 322 19.41 6.34 -10.46
C SER A 322 18.00 6.73 -10.03
N PRO A 323 17.78 7.06 -8.76
CA PRO A 323 16.49 7.63 -8.34
C PRO A 323 16.30 9.02 -8.96
N LEU A 324 15.03 9.47 -9.01
CA LEU A 324 14.68 10.83 -9.38
C LEU A 324 15.07 11.81 -8.27
N ALA A 325 15.85 12.83 -8.61
CA ALA A 325 16.11 13.99 -7.76
C ALA A 325 15.30 15.20 -8.24
N VAL A 326 14.68 15.93 -7.31
CA VAL A 326 13.78 17.06 -7.63
C VAL A 326 14.43 18.39 -7.29
N VAL A 327 14.55 19.30 -8.26
CA VAL A 327 14.96 20.68 -8.01
C VAL A 327 14.05 21.65 -8.77
N GLY A 328 13.26 22.41 -8.06
CA GLY A 328 12.26 23.30 -8.61
C GLY A 328 11.18 22.52 -9.37
N GLU A 329 11.01 22.83 -10.66
CA GLU A 329 10.04 22.16 -11.54
C GLU A 329 10.64 20.99 -12.33
N ASN A 330 11.91 20.69 -12.14
CA ASN A 330 12.62 19.72 -12.95
C ASN A 330 13.00 18.49 -12.14
N LEU A 331 13.01 17.37 -12.84
CA LEU A 331 13.45 16.06 -12.40
C LEU A 331 14.86 15.81 -12.97
N TYR A 332 15.70 15.20 -12.17
CA TYR A 332 17.07 14.87 -12.54
C TYR A 332 17.35 13.41 -12.19
N TYR A 333 18.16 12.76 -13.05
CA TYR A 333 18.62 11.39 -12.84
C TYR A 333 19.98 11.19 -13.49
N LEU A 334 20.69 10.15 -13.12
CA LEU A 334 21.95 9.75 -13.77
C LEU A 334 21.69 8.76 -14.89
N ASN A 335 22.31 8.99 -16.03
CA ASN A 335 22.50 8.04 -17.10
C ASN A 335 24.01 7.91 -17.36
N GLY A 336 24.62 6.88 -16.78
CA GLY A 336 26.05 6.73 -16.70
C GLY A 336 26.71 7.95 -16.08
N LYS A 337 27.56 8.67 -16.85
CA LYS A 337 28.26 9.90 -16.40
C LYS A 337 27.42 11.18 -16.51
N GLN A 338 26.21 11.09 -17.03
CA GLN A 338 25.42 12.27 -17.34
C GLN A 338 24.32 12.50 -16.34
N ILE A 339 24.28 13.69 -15.74
CA ILE A 339 23.08 14.16 -15.03
C ILE A 339 22.11 14.65 -16.09
N MET A 340 21.02 13.96 -16.22
CA MET A 340 19.92 14.26 -17.14
C MET A 340 18.89 15.17 -16.46
N GLN A 341 18.20 15.99 -17.24
CA GLN A 341 17.11 16.85 -16.78
C GLN A 341 15.87 16.58 -17.64
N THR A 342 14.75 16.30 -17.01
CA THR A 342 13.43 16.23 -17.64
C THR A 342 12.37 16.94 -16.80
N ARG A 343 11.16 17.13 -17.31
CA ARG A 343 9.97 17.54 -16.55
C ARG A 343 8.98 16.40 -16.38
N ASP A 344 9.09 15.40 -17.23
CA ASP A 344 8.24 14.22 -17.24
C ASP A 344 9.10 13.01 -17.64
N PRO A 345 9.16 11.95 -16.82
CA PRO A 345 9.94 10.76 -17.12
C PRO A 345 9.43 9.99 -18.35
N GLU A 346 8.28 10.31 -18.90
CA GLU A 346 7.88 9.77 -20.21
C GLU A 346 8.90 10.13 -21.32
N TYR A 347 9.74 11.15 -21.09
CA TYR A 347 10.76 11.59 -22.03
C TYR A 347 12.15 11.56 -21.38
N PRO A 348 13.18 11.04 -22.06
CA PRO A 348 14.52 10.90 -21.48
C PRO A 348 15.21 12.24 -21.13
N GLY A 349 14.67 13.37 -21.59
CA GLY A 349 15.19 14.68 -21.24
C GLY A 349 16.51 15.03 -21.96
N THR A 350 17.27 15.94 -21.36
CA THR A 350 18.51 16.49 -21.92
C THR A 350 19.66 16.43 -20.92
N VAL A 351 20.89 16.35 -21.42
CA VAL A 351 22.10 16.40 -20.57
C VAL A 351 22.21 17.76 -19.90
N LYS A 352 22.25 17.76 -18.59
CA LYS A 352 22.47 18.95 -17.76
C LYS A 352 23.92 19.14 -17.37
N LYS A 353 24.60 18.05 -17.03
CA LYS A 353 25.99 18.04 -16.62
C LYS A 353 26.62 16.68 -16.93
N THR A 354 27.91 16.66 -17.27
CA THR A 354 28.72 15.46 -17.34
C THR A 354 29.65 15.39 -16.13
N ILE A 355 29.80 14.24 -15.52
CA ILE A 355 30.72 13.95 -14.42
C ILE A 355 31.97 13.35 -15.05
N ASP A 356 33.08 14.05 -14.96
CA ASP A 356 34.33 13.64 -15.62
C ASP A 356 35.17 12.66 -14.79
N GLU A 357 35.02 12.71 -13.46
CA GLU A 357 35.73 11.82 -12.53
C GLU A 357 35.03 10.45 -12.47
N VAL A 358 35.79 9.34 -12.62
CA VAL A 358 35.28 7.98 -12.63
C VAL A 358 35.97 7.12 -11.59
N TRP A 359 35.30 6.03 -11.19
CA TRP A 359 35.89 4.97 -10.39
C TRP A 359 36.71 4.03 -11.29
N TYR A 360 37.83 3.53 -10.76
CA TYR A 360 38.58 2.46 -11.39
C TYR A 360 38.40 1.18 -10.61
N ILE A 361 37.78 0.19 -11.24
CA ILE A 361 37.43 -1.08 -10.63
C ILE A 361 38.27 -2.18 -11.27
N TRP A 362 38.76 -3.10 -10.43
CA TRP A 362 39.45 -4.27 -10.90
C TRP A 362 38.43 -5.32 -11.38
N GLY A 363 38.50 -5.70 -12.65
CA GLY A 363 37.71 -6.79 -13.23
C GLY A 363 38.60 -7.90 -13.78
N SER A 364 37.99 -8.94 -14.31
CA SER A 364 38.69 -10.12 -14.87
C SER A 364 39.68 -9.79 -15.98
N ASN A 365 39.47 -8.68 -16.70
CA ASN A 365 40.30 -8.22 -17.81
C ASN A 365 41.18 -7.00 -17.46
N GLY A 366 41.35 -6.67 -16.18
CA GLY A 366 42.11 -5.53 -15.71
C GLY A 366 41.26 -4.41 -15.10
N TYR A 367 41.87 -3.22 -14.95
CA TYR A 367 41.14 -2.02 -14.47
C TYR A 367 40.26 -1.46 -15.57
N TYR A 368 39.01 -1.14 -15.25
CA TYR A 368 38.13 -0.34 -16.08
C TYR A 368 37.54 0.83 -15.26
N GLY A 369 37.26 1.95 -15.94
CA GLY A 369 36.64 3.11 -15.33
C GLY A 369 35.15 3.16 -15.58
N ASP A 370 34.35 3.36 -14.53
CA ASP A 370 32.92 3.55 -14.63
C ASP A 370 32.43 4.61 -13.64
N CYS A 371 31.19 5.06 -13.81
CA CYS A 371 30.57 6.07 -12.96
C CYS A 371 29.57 5.42 -12.00
N TYR A 372 29.93 5.38 -10.73
CA TYR A 372 29.07 4.89 -9.64
C TYR A 372 28.56 6.03 -8.75
N SER A 373 28.37 7.21 -9.34
CA SER A 373 27.78 8.34 -8.63
C SER A 373 26.38 8.03 -8.14
N GLY A 374 26.07 8.45 -6.91
CA GLY A 374 24.71 8.66 -6.45
C GLY A 374 24.25 10.08 -6.80
N LEU A 375 22.95 10.29 -6.89
CA LEU A 375 22.33 11.59 -7.10
C LEU A 375 21.16 11.78 -6.14
N SER A 376 21.12 12.93 -5.49
CA SER A 376 19.99 13.34 -4.66
C SER A 376 19.75 14.84 -4.76
N SER A 377 18.70 15.36 -4.15
CA SER A 377 18.44 16.79 -3.99
C SER A 377 18.51 17.20 -2.52
N TYR A 378 19.09 18.35 -2.26
CA TYR A 378 19.17 18.95 -0.93
C TYR A 378 19.18 20.47 -1.01
N ASN A 379 18.31 21.15 -0.27
CA ASN A 379 18.19 22.61 -0.24
C ASN A 379 18.11 23.26 -1.64
N GLY A 380 17.31 22.68 -2.55
CA GLY A 380 17.11 23.20 -3.90
C GLY A 380 18.31 23.06 -4.83
N LYS A 381 19.23 22.16 -4.52
CA LYS A 381 20.39 21.83 -5.34
C LYS A 381 20.52 20.33 -5.48
N LEU A 382 21.21 19.90 -6.53
CA LEU A 382 21.62 18.51 -6.67
C LEU A 382 22.85 18.23 -5.81
N VAL A 383 22.90 17.04 -5.23
CA VAL A 383 24.07 16.50 -4.53
C VAL A 383 24.48 15.23 -5.23
N TYR A 384 25.73 15.11 -5.60
CA TYR A 384 26.28 13.92 -6.21
C TYR A 384 27.72 13.67 -5.71
N ASN A 385 28.20 12.44 -5.86
CA ASN A 385 29.55 12.08 -5.45
C ASN A 385 30.42 11.64 -6.64
N THR A 386 31.72 11.76 -6.45
CA THR A 386 32.79 11.17 -7.26
C THR A 386 33.63 10.27 -6.35
N PRO A 387 34.68 9.57 -6.84
CA PRO A 387 35.50 8.69 -5.99
C PRO A 387 35.98 9.33 -4.69
N ASP A 388 36.35 10.61 -4.74
CA ASP A 388 37.00 11.32 -3.62
C ASP A 388 36.20 12.50 -3.08
N LYS A 389 35.09 12.89 -3.68
CA LYS A 389 34.39 14.13 -3.32
C LYS A 389 32.89 13.98 -3.34
N ILE A 390 32.21 14.81 -2.56
CA ILE A 390 30.77 15.08 -2.65
C ILE A 390 30.60 16.53 -3.08
N TYR A 391 29.77 16.76 -4.08
CA TYR A 391 29.47 18.05 -4.65
C TYR A 391 28.03 18.47 -4.41
N SER A 392 27.82 19.77 -4.20
CA SER A 392 26.55 20.43 -4.39
C SER A 392 26.57 21.16 -5.73
N TYR A 393 25.60 20.93 -6.57
CA TYR A 393 25.48 21.53 -7.91
C TYR A 393 24.12 22.24 -8.03
N ASP A 394 24.15 23.51 -8.36
CA ASP A 394 22.99 24.33 -8.65
C ASP A 394 22.66 24.20 -10.15
N PRO A 395 21.59 23.47 -10.53
CA PRO A 395 21.28 23.24 -11.92
C PRO A 395 20.75 24.47 -12.65
N MET A 396 20.33 25.52 -11.93
CA MET A 396 19.83 26.77 -12.52
C MET A 396 21.00 27.69 -12.92
N THR A 397 22.05 27.75 -12.12
CA THR A 397 23.19 28.65 -12.34
C THR A 397 24.42 27.95 -12.89
N GLY A 398 24.46 26.61 -12.85
CA GLY A 398 25.64 25.80 -13.19
C GLY A 398 26.76 25.87 -12.16
N ARG A 399 26.54 26.52 -11.00
CA ARG A 399 27.54 26.62 -9.94
C ARG A 399 27.70 25.33 -9.19
N GLU A 400 28.93 24.97 -8.91
CA GLU A 400 29.33 23.78 -8.17
C GLU A 400 30.17 24.14 -6.95
N GLN A 401 29.98 23.38 -5.86
CA GLN A 401 30.74 23.53 -4.63
C GLN A 401 31.07 22.13 -4.08
N VAL A 402 32.33 21.94 -3.70
CA VAL A 402 32.74 20.74 -2.95
C VAL A 402 32.22 20.86 -1.52
N LEU A 403 31.43 19.86 -1.11
CA LEU A 403 30.90 19.72 0.26
C LEU A 403 31.84 18.90 1.14
N TYR A 404 32.45 17.88 0.56
CA TYR A 404 33.32 16.95 1.25
C TYR A 404 34.43 16.46 0.31
N THR A 405 35.64 16.28 0.85
CA THR A 405 36.76 15.62 0.18
C THR A 405 37.25 14.49 1.07
N ARG A 406 37.33 13.30 0.53
CA ARG A 406 37.89 12.14 1.22
C ARG A 406 39.36 12.41 1.55
N THR A 407 39.71 12.32 2.82
CA THR A 407 41.12 12.32 3.27
C THR A 407 41.63 10.90 3.23
N SER A 408 42.74 10.69 2.53
CA SER A 408 43.46 9.39 2.48
C SER A 408 43.88 8.90 3.85
#